data_cce56645162119d4f9f25df802d7be43
#
_entry.id   cce56645162119d4f9f25df802d7be43
#
_cell.length_a   1.000
_cell.length_b   1.000
_cell.length_c   1.000
_cell.angle_alpha   90.00
_cell.angle_beta   90.00
_cell.angle_gamma   90.00
#
_symmetry.space_group_name_H-M   'P 1'
#
loop_
_entity.id
_entity.type
_entity.pdbx_description
1 polymer ?
#
loop_
_entity_poly.entity_id
_entity_poly.type
_entity_poly.pdbx_seq_one_letter_code
_entity_poly.pdbx_strand_id
1 'polypeptide(L)'
;MQHLSLKLALLAALGVAMAGAGYAPPAAAQVSVGVGIRLGPPPPRFEPIPPPRHGFVWAPGYWRWNPRLHRHVWVGGYWVRARHGYHYHPAYWVRGRHGWRFHPGYWVR
;
A
#
# COMPACT_ATOMS: atom_id res chain seq x y z
N MET A 1 46.95 -5.00 13.69
CA MET A 1 46.95 -3.82 12.81
C MET A 1 46.20 -4.04 11.56
N GLN A 2 46.52 -5.06 10.83
CA GLN A 2 45.77 -5.35 9.59
C GLN A 2 44.29 -5.64 9.88
N HIS A 3 44.01 -6.23 11.02
CA HIS A 3 42.62 -6.53 11.39
C HIS A 3 41.78 -5.27 11.58
N LEU A 4 42.39 -4.24 12.12
CA LEU A 4 41.68 -2.98 12.32
C LEU A 4 41.31 -2.34 10.99
N SER A 5 42.21 -2.40 10.03
CA SER A 5 41.94 -1.82 8.70
C SER A 5 40.77 -2.52 8.03
N LEU A 6 40.74 -3.86 8.12
CA LEU A 6 39.66 -4.62 7.55
C LEU A 6 38.33 -4.33 8.22
N LYS A 7 38.32 -4.18 9.52
CA LYS A 7 37.11 -3.85 10.24
C LYS A 7 36.57 -2.49 9.85
N LEU A 8 37.45 -1.53 9.69
CA LEU A 8 37.06 -0.21 9.27
C LEU A 8 36.45 -0.22 7.87
N ALA A 9 37.03 -0.99 6.98
CA ALA A 9 36.50 -1.10 5.64
C ALA A 9 35.10 -1.69 5.63
N LEU A 10 34.87 -2.72 6.45
CA LEU A 10 33.55 -3.32 6.57
C LEU A 10 32.51 -2.34 7.11
N LEU A 11 32.87 -1.57 8.11
CA LEU A 11 31.99 -0.59 8.67
C LEU A 11 31.61 0.49 7.66
N ALA A 12 32.55 0.90 6.86
CA ALA A 12 32.26 1.88 5.82
C ALA A 12 31.27 1.32 4.81
N ALA A 13 31.43 0.09 4.40
CA ALA A 13 30.51 -0.54 3.48
C ALA A 13 29.10 -0.63 4.06
N LEU A 14 29.00 -0.99 5.30
CA LEU A 14 27.71 -1.05 5.98
C LEU A 14 27.06 0.33 6.05
N GLY A 15 27.84 1.35 6.33
CA GLY A 15 27.32 2.69 6.37
C GLY A 15 26.70 3.13 5.06
N VAL A 16 27.33 2.82 3.96
CA VAL A 16 26.80 3.14 2.65
C VAL A 16 25.50 2.40 2.40
N ALA A 17 25.47 1.12 2.73
CA ALA A 17 24.26 0.32 2.57
C ALA A 17 23.11 0.88 3.41
N MET A 18 23.38 1.27 4.64
CA MET A 18 22.38 1.86 5.50
C MET A 18 21.83 3.16 4.94
N ALA A 19 22.68 3.99 4.41
CA ALA A 19 22.24 5.22 3.79
C ALA A 19 21.31 4.96 2.61
N GLY A 20 21.65 3.98 1.78
CA GLY A 20 20.79 3.59 0.68
C GLY A 20 19.46 3.06 1.15
N ALA A 21 19.47 2.23 2.17
CA ALA A 21 18.24 1.68 2.72
C ALA A 21 17.37 2.76 3.36
N GLY A 22 17.98 3.68 4.08
CA GLY A 22 17.24 4.77 4.72
C GLY A 22 16.63 5.74 3.73
N TYR A 23 16.96 5.61 2.49
CA TYR A 23 16.48 6.49 1.46
C TYR A 23 15.18 6.06 0.84
N ALA A 24 14.54 5.04 1.35
CA ALA A 24 13.45 4.41 0.65
C ALA A 24 12.03 4.60 1.21
N PRO A 25 11.68 5.65 1.98
CA PRO A 25 10.29 5.80 2.40
C PRO A 25 9.31 5.85 1.24
N PRO A 26 9.57 6.59 0.14
CA PRO A 26 8.65 6.57 -1.00
C PRO A 26 8.59 5.21 -1.67
N ALA A 27 9.72 4.51 -1.72
CA ALA A 27 9.76 3.19 -2.31
C ALA A 27 8.96 2.18 -1.50
N ALA A 28 8.95 2.32 -0.19
CA ALA A 28 8.16 1.43 0.66
C ALA A 28 6.67 1.55 0.36
N ALA A 29 6.18 2.75 0.15
CA ALA A 29 4.77 2.96 -0.21
C ALA A 29 4.45 2.33 -1.57
N GLN A 30 5.38 2.40 -2.51
CA GLN A 30 5.20 1.81 -3.83
C GLN A 30 5.29 0.30 -3.79
N VAL A 31 6.11 -0.23 -2.90
CA VAL A 31 6.26 -1.66 -2.75
C VAL A 31 4.93 -2.32 -2.41
N SER A 32 4.11 -1.69 -1.59
CA SER A 32 2.81 -2.23 -1.24
C SER A 32 1.92 -2.40 -2.47
N VAL A 33 2.15 -1.64 -3.52
CA VAL A 33 1.40 -1.73 -4.78
C VAL A 33 2.08 -2.67 -5.77
N GLY A 34 3.41 -2.66 -5.80
CA GLY A 34 4.18 -3.40 -6.79
C GLY A 34 4.47 -4.85 -6.45
N VAL A 35 4.47 -5.19 -5.17
CA VAL A 35 4.80 -6.55 -4.75
C VAL A 35 3.55 -7.42 -4.75
N GLY A 36 3.66 -8.59 -5.38
CA GLY A 36 2.58 -9.55 -5.40
C GLY A 36 2.42 -10.22 -4.05
N ILE A 37 1.18 -10.35 -3.60
CA ILE A 37 0.82 -11.04 -2.37
C ILE A 37 0.18 -12.35 -2.78
N ARG A 38 0.70 -13.47 -2.27
CA ARG A 38 0.21 -14.78 -2.68
C ARG A 38 -1.20 -15.06 -2.19
N LEU A 39 -1.52 -14.58 -1.01
CA LEU A 39 -2.84 -14.79 -0.43
C LEU A 39 -3.79 -13.73 -0.99
N GLY A 40 -4.77 -14.18 -1.76
CA GLY A 40 -5.76 -13.27 -2.32
C GLY A 40 -6.70 -12.72 -1.26
N PRO A 41 -7.35 -11.58 -1.54
CA PRO A 41 -8.30 -11.03 -0.60
C PRO A 41 -9.54 -11.91 -0.52
N PRO A 42 -10.18 -11.96 0.66
CA PRO A 42 -11.49 -12.62 0.76
C PRO A 42 -12.53 -11.88 -0.07
N PRO A 43 -13.72 -12.46 -0.29
CA PRO A 43 -14.79 -11.72 -0.92
C PRO A 43 -15.09 -10.42 -0.17
N PRO A 44 -15.45 -9.35 -0.87
CA PRO A 44 -15.80 -8.10 -0.21
C PRO A 44 -16.91 -8.28 0.80
N ARG A 45 -16.82 -7.57 1.91
CA ARG A 45 -17.89 -7.58 2.89
C ARG A 45 -19.05 -6.75 2.39
N PHE A 46 -20.26 -7.21 2.71
CA PHE A 46 -21.44 -6.42 2.45
C PHE A 46 -21.52 -5.30 3.48
N GLU A 47 -21.61 -4.08 3.00
CA GLU A 47 -21.86 -2.90 3.83
C GLU A 47 -22.94 -2.07 3.16
N PRO A 48 -23.99 -1.68 3.89
CA PRO A 48 -25.00 -0.82 3.31
C PRO A 48 -24.38 0.50 2.87
N ILE A 49 -24.74 0.94 1.67
CA ILE A 49 -24.30 2.24 1.20
C ILE A 49 -25.18 3.29 1.88
N PRO A 50 -24.59 4.27 2.60
CA PRO A 50 -25.40 5.30 3.24
C PRO A 50 -26.10 6.19 2.22
N PRO A 51 -27.14 6.92 2.61
CA PRO A 51 -27.77 7.87 1.72
C PRO A 51 -26.76 8.89 1.19
N PRO A 52 -26.96 9.41 -0.02
CA PRO A 52 -26.05 10.39 -0.58
C PRO A 52 -25.82 11.57 0.35
N ARG A 53 -24.60 12.05 0.39
CA ARG A 53 -24.20 13.19 1.22
C ARG A 53 -23.66 14.29 0.31
N HIS A 54 -24.27 15.45 0.35
CA HIS A 54 -23.87 16.56 -0.51
C HIS A 54 -22.42 16.94 -0.27
N GLY A 55 -21.66 17.08 -1.36
CA GLY A 55 -20.25 17.46 -1.28
C GLY A 55 -19.31 16.30 -0.98
N PHE A 56 -19.81 15.07 -0.91
CA PHE A 56 -19.00 13.89 -0.60
C PHE A 56 -19.33 12.75 -1.53
N VAL A 57 -18.37 11.85 -1.67
CA VAL A 57 -18.53 10.63 -2.44
C VAL A 57 -18.25 9.45 -1.51
N TRP A 58 -19.04 8.39 -1.63
CA TRP A 58 -18.82 7.21 -0.82
C TRP A 58 -17.66 6.39 -1.36
N ALA A 59 -16.67 6.12 -0.52
CA ALA A 59 -15.60 5.21 -0.82
C ALA A 59 -15.94 3.86 -0.20
N PRO A 60 -16.23 2.82 -1.02
CA PRO A 60 -16.58 1.51 -0.47
C PRO A 60 -15.43 0.93 0.34
N GLY A 61 -15.78 0.08 1.30
CA GLY A 61 -14.79 -0.65 2.06
C GLY A 61 -13.98 -1.58 1.17
N TYR A 62 -12.83 -1.97 1.66
CA TYR A 62 -11.93 -2.84 0.92
C TYR A 62 -11.02 -3.61 1.85
N TRP A 63 -10.38 -4.65 1.32
CA TRP A 63 -9.39 -5.41 2.05
C TRP A 63 -8.03 -4.75 1.92
N ARG A 64 -7.34 -4.60 3.04
CA ARG A 64 -5.98 -4.09 3.10
C ARG A 64 -5.07 -5.20 3.61
N TRP A 65 -3.93 -5.37 2.97
CA TRP A 65 -2.95 -6.34 3.43
C TRP A 65 -2.20 -5.81 4.62
N ASN A 66 -2.13 -6.62 5.68
CA ASN A 66 -1.34 -6.30 6.86
C ASN A 66 -0.15 -7.24 6.91
N PRO A 67 1.06 -6.75 6.60
CA PRO A 67 2.24 -7.62 6.57
C PRO A 67 2.66 -8.14 7.95
N ARG A 68 2.35 -7.42 9.00
CA ARG A 68 2.67 -7.88 10.36
C ARG A 68 1.82 -9.06 10.76
N LEU A 69 0.54 -9.00 10.47
CA LEU A 69 -0.41 -10.07 10.76
C LEU A 69 -0.44 -11.13 9.67
N HIS A 70 0.19 -10.83 8.54
CA HIS A 70 0.22 -11.71 7.37
C HIS A 70 -1.19 -12.11 6.93
N ARG A 71 -2.08 -11.13 6.91
CA ARG A 71 -3.46 -11.36 6.50
C ARG A 71 -4.10 -10.06 6.01
N HIS A 72 -5.21 -10.23 5.31
CA HIS A 72 -6.02 -9.09 4.89
C HIS A 72 -6.87 -8.60 6.05
N VAL A 73 -7.00 -7.29 6.16
CA VAL A 73 -7.80 -6.63 7.18
C VAL A 73 -8.82 -5.74 6.48
N TRP A 74 -10.06 -5.81 6.91
CA TRP A 74 -11.13 -5.03 6.31
C TRP A 74 -11.05 -3.57 6.74
N VAL A 75 -11.15 -2.67 5.76
CA VAL A 75 -11.28 -1.23 5.97
C VAL A 75 -12.71 -0.85 5.59
N GLY A 76 -13.48 -0.36 6.54
CA GLY A 76 -14.86 0.04 6.29
C GLY A 76 -14.96 1.21 5.33
N GLY A 77 -16.10 1.31 4.66
CA GLY A 77 -16.35 2.43 3.77
C GLY A 77 -16.34 3.76 4.49
N TYR A 78 -16.07 4.82 3.76
CA TYR A 78 -15.97 6.16 4.35
C TYR A 78 -16.29 7.23 3.31
N TRP A 79 -16.57 8.44 3.80
CA TRP A 79 -16.85 9.58 2.94
C TRP A 79 -15.57 10.26 2.51
N VAL A 80 -15.50 10.57 1.21
CA VAL A 80 -14.40 11.32 0.64
C VAL A 80 -14.97 12.63 0.09
N ARG A 81 -14.27 13.72 0.32
CA ARG A 81 -14.74 15.00 -0.19
C ARG A 81 -14.77 14.96 -1.72
N ALA A 82 -15.90 15.35 -2.30
CA ALA A 82 -16.07 15.36 -3.75
C ALA A 82 -15.06 16.30 -4.40
N ARG A 83 -14.61 15.92 -5.58
CA ARG A 83 -13.66 16.69 -6.37
C ARG A 83 -14.31 17.07 -7.68
N HIS A 84 -14.54 18.35 -7.87
CA HIS A 84 -15.27 18.84 -9.03
C HIS A 84 -14.60 18.39 -10.33
N GLY A 85 -15.41 17.84 -11.23
CA GLY A 85 -14.91 17.37 -12.51
C GLY A 85 -14.22 16.01 -12.47
N TYR A 86 -14.20 15.33 -11.31
CA TYR A 86 -13.56 14.04 -11.15
C TYR A 86 -14.52 13.01 -10.60
N HIS A 87 -14.23 11.76 -10.90
CA HIS A 87 -14.95 10.60 -10.34
C HIS A 87 -13.98 9.78 -9.51
N TYR A 88 -14.45 9.33 -8.36
CA TYR A 88 -13.62 8.49 -7.50
C TYR A 88 -13.69 7.03 -7.93
N HIS A 89 -12.53 6.44 -8.19
CA HIS A 89 -12.42 5.02 -8.45
C HIS A 89 -12.02 4.32 -7.16
N PRO A 90 -12.82 3.36 -6.66
CA PRO A 90 -12.50 2.68 -5.41
C PRO A 90 -11.22 1.85 -5.50
N ALA A 91 -10.65 1.56 -4.34
CA ALA A 91 -9.52 0.64 -4.24
C ALA A 91 -9.93 -0.75 -4.72
N TYR A 92 -8.98 -1.48 -5.29
CA TYR A 92 -9.27 -2.82 -5.79
C TYR A 92 -8.01 -3.68 -5.82
N TRP A 93 -8.21 -4.98 -5.95
CA TRP A 93 -7.13 -5.96 -6.06
C TRP A 93 -7.13 -6.57 -7.45
N VAL A 94 -5.94 -6.85 -7.96
CA VAL A 94 -5.77 -7.51 -9.25
C VAL A 94 -4.88 -8.72 -9.08
N ARG A 95 -5.31 -9.84 -9.63
CA ARG A 95 -4.51 -11.05 -9.64
C ARG A 95 -3.53 -10.99 -10.80
N GLY A 96 -2.23 -11.08 -10.49
CA GLY A 96 -1.19 -11.04 -11.49
C GLY A 96 -0.37 -12.32 -11.51
N ARG A 97 0.65 -12.30 -12.34
CA ARG A 97 1.55 -13.42 -12.52
C ARG A 97 2.28 -13.79 -11.22
N HIS A 98 2.64 -12.79 -10.44
CA HIS A 98 3.42 -12.97 -9.23
C HIS A 98 2.60 -12.83 -7.96
N GLY A 99 1.29 -12.93 -8.06
CA GLY A 99 0.40 -12.81 -6.93
C GLY A 99 -0.56 -11.63 -7.08
N TRP A 100 -1.22 -11.29 -6.00
CA TRP A 100 -2.21 -10.23 -5.97
C TRP A 100 -1.56 -8.89 -5.74
N ARG A 101 -2.04 -7.88 -6.44
CA ARG A 101 -1.58 -6.50 -6.28
C ARG A 101 -2.73 -5.60 -5.89
N PHE A 102 -2.45 -4.70 -4.96
CA PHE A 102 -3.44 -3.75 -4.48
C PHE A 102 -3.30 -2.42 -5.21
N HIS A 103 -4.42 -1.86 -5.62
CA HIS A 103 -4.51 -0.51 -6.17
C HIS A 103 -5.35 0.36 -5.26
N PRO A 104 -4.77 1.40 -4.67
CA PRO A 104 -5.56 2.33 -3.84
C PRO A 104 -6.57 3.09 -4.69
N GLY A 105 -7.57 3.63 -4.03
CA GLY A 105 -8.56 4.47 -4.72
C GLY A 105 -7.91 5.71 -5.32
N TYR A 106 -8.48 6.21 -6.40
CA TYR A 106 -7.94 7.36 -7.10
C TYR A 106 -9.04 8.14 -7.82
N TRP A 107 -8.71 9.37 -8.23
CA TRP A 107 -9.64 10.21 -8.94
C TRP A 107 -9.39 10.12 -10.44
N VAL A 108 -10.48 10.09 -11.20
CA VAL A 108 -10.46 10.01 -12.66
C VAL A 108 -11.26 11.19 -13.21
N ARG A 109 -10.77 11.80 -14.26
CA ARG A 109 -11.47 12.86 -14.98
C ARG A 109 -12.56 12.35 -15.88
#